data_5783d6ab3da8697c9d892f14a14655e0
#
_entry.id   5783d6ab3da8697c9d892f14a14655e0
#
_cell.length_a   1.000
_cell.length_b   1.000
_cell.length_c   1.000
_cell.angle_alpha   90.00
_cell.angle_beta   90.00
_cell.angle_gamma   90.00
#
_symmetry.space_group_name_H-M   'P 1'
#
loop_
_entity.id
_entity.type
_entity.pdbx_description
1 polymer ?
#
loop_
_entity_poly.entity_id
_entity_poly.type
_entity_poly.pdbx_seq_one_letter_code
_entity_poly.pdbx_strand_id
1 'polypeptide(L)'
;MKFIFKKQIKYYTKETFKWIILVAIALFIVMTVIFLKYKLAYSVSISGEQLGYIENKKELETKIEEIKNQEGTNNIAFVDIAAVPEYTFTLVDKSMEMNQEAIIAKIEEQTELTYKYYAVTLDGKQKSIVNSLEEAEQLVAQMKEEYEDSVKFTIGINELYTQDIDEYKAVDIKVAEKEVSKQLQKIEDSSVNGVYLAQRPVSGIITSRFGNRESIRTHAHTGLDIAAPYGTPIKAASSGTVEFAGYQGS
;
A
#
# COMPACT_ATOMS: atom_id res chain seq x y z
N MET A 1 -11.76 -14.81 90.81
CA MET A 1 -11.38 -15.36 89.50
C MET A 1 -11.52 -14.36 88.35
N LYS A 2 -12.63 -13.65 88.15
CA LYS A 2 -12.86 -12.67 87.03
C LYS A 2 -11.84 -11.50 86.96
N PHE A 3 -11.27 -11.06 88.11
CA PHE A 3 -10.37 -9.92 88.20
C PHE A 3 -8.93 -10.26 87.67
N ILE A 4 -8.45 -11.45 87.92
CA ILE A 4 -7.15 -11.96 87.49
C ILE A 4 -7.17 -12.17 85.99
N PHE A 5 -8.26 -12.73 85.51
CA PHE A 5 -8.46 -12.97 84.06
C PHE A 5 -8.48 -11.67 83.25
N LYS A 6 -9.16 -10.64 83.77
CA LYS A 6 -9.19 -9.30 83.09
C LYS A 6 -7.84 -8.62 83.09
N LYS A 7 -6.98 -8.83 84.09
CA LYS A 7 -5.61 -8.27 84.19
C LYS A 7 -4.68 -9.00 83.23
N GLN A 8 -4.80 -10.33 83.10
CA GLN A 8 -4.04 -11.12 82.13
C GLN A 8 -4.43 -10.77 80.71
N ILE A 9 -5.69 -10.68 80.35
CA ILE A 9 -6.15 -10.27 78.98
C ILE A 9 -5.62 -8.88 78.67
N LYS A 10 -5.67 -7.92 79.60
CA LYS A 10 -5.13 -6.55 79.34
C LYS A 10 -3.63 -6.53 79.21
N TYR A 11 -2.88 -7.43 79.85
CA TYR A 11 -1.44 -7.59 79.64
C TYR A 11 -1.13 -8.19 78.28
N TYR A 12 -1.78 -9.26 77.90
CA TYR A 12 -1.58 -9.89 76.56
C TYR A 12 -1.99 -8.95 75.42
N THR A 13 -3.06 -8.22 75.52
CA THR A 13 -3.48 -7.25 74.54
C THR A 13 -2.47 -6.09 74.39
N LYS A 14 -1.85 -5.65 75.49
CA LYS A 14 -0.85 -4.61 75.52
C LYS A 14 0.48 -5.06 74.84
N GLU A 15 0.90 -6.31 75.14
CA GLU A 15 2.09 -6.90 74.52
C GLU A 15 1.86 -7.20 73.05
N THR A 16 0.72 -7.79 72.68
CA THR A 16 0.40 -8.00 71.27
C THR A 16 0.32 -6.69 70.47
N PHE A 17 -0.21 -5.61 71.05
CA PHE A 17 -0.26 -4.30 70.47
C PHE A 17 1.15 -3.70 70.21
N LYS A 18 2.10 -3.89 71.15
CA LYS A 18 3.50 -3.48 70.96
C LYS A 18 4.14 -4.21 69.78
N TRP A 19 3.93 -5.53 69.65
CA TRP A 19 4.44 -6.30 68.53
C TRP A 19 3.84 -5.88 67.20
N ILE A 20 2.57 -5.56 67.16
CA ILE A 20 1.91 -5.02 65.97
C ILE A 20 2.55 -3.68 65.54
N ILE A 21 2.80 -2.78 66.50
CA ILE A 21 3.48 -1.49 66.20
C ILE A 21 4.90 -1.72 65.70
N LEU A 22 5.68 -2.62 66.31
CA LEU A 22 7.04 -2.92 65.87
C LEU A 22 7.06 -3.49 64.44
N VAL A 23 6.14 -4.42 64.13
CA VAL A 23 5.99 -4.96 62.77
C VAL A 23 5.58 -3.86 61.79
N ALA A 24 4.64 -2.99 62.17
CA ALA A 24 4.24 -1.87 61.33
C ALA A 24 5.40 -0.89 61.05
N ILE A 25 6.21 -0.57 62.06
CA ILE A 25 7.40 0.28 61.90
C ILE A 25 8.43 -0.41 60.98
N ALA A 26 8.68 -1.72 61.16
CA ALA A 26 9.59 -2.47 60.32
C ALA A 26 9.12 -2.49 58.84
N LEU A 27 7.83 -2.74 58.62
CA LEU A 27 7.23 -2.68 57.28
C LEU A 27 7.33 -1.27 56.67
N PHE A 28 7.09 -0.23 57.45
CA PHE A 28 7.23 1.15 57.03
C PHE A 28 8.66 1.48 56.61
N ILE A 29 9.68 1.01 57.35
CA ILE A 29 11.08 1.17 57.02
C ILE A 29 11.38 0.45 55.70
N VAL A 30 10.95 -0.80 55.54
CA VAL A 30 11.16 -1.57 54.31
C VAL A 30 10.49 -0.87 53.13
N MET A 31 9.25 -0.43 53.27
CA MET A 31 8.52 0.31 52.26
C MET A 31 9.23 1.62 51.92
N THR A 32 9.77 2.34 52.89
CA THR A 32 10.53 3.58 52.68
C THR A 32 11.81 3.30 51.86
N VAL A 33 12.56 2.23 52.19
CA VAL A 33 13.75 1.82 51.47
C VAL A 33 13.39 1.46 50.01
N ILE A 34 12.32 0.68 49.79
CA ILE A 34 11.84 0.34 48.46
C ILE A 34 11.49 1.61 47.68
N PHE A 35 10.75 2.53 48.28
CA PHE A 35 10.31 3.76 47.63
C PHE A 35 11.46 4.72 47.32
N LEU A 36 12.52 4.73 48.15
CA LEU A 36 13.70 5.54 47.91
C LEU A 36 14.59 4.98 46.80
N LYS A 37 14.71 3.66 46.69
CA LYS A 37 15.64 2.99 45.78
C LYS A 37 15.03 2.58 44.46
N TYR A 38 13.76 2.19 44.44
CA TYR A 38 13.10 1.65 43.26
C TYR A 38 11.99 2.56 42.77
N LYS A 39 11.68 2.44 41.48
CA LYS A 39 10.52 3.04 40.80
C LYS A 39 9.71 1.98 40.09
N LEU A 40 8.43 2.25 39.92
CA LEU A 40 7.52 1.41 39.14
C LEU A 40 7.79 1.63 37.67
N ALA A 41 7.86 0.55 36.90
CA ALA A 41 8.05 0.57 35.47
C ALA A 41 7.36 -0.62 34.79
N TYR A 42 7.24 -0.56 33.50
CA TYR A 42 6.86 -1.70 32.65
C TYR A 42 8.09 -2.16 31.87
N SER A 43 8.40 -3.44 31.97
CA SER A 43 9.29 -4.11 31.03
C SER A 43 8.52 -4.36 29.76
N VAL A 44 9.10 -3.94 28.62
CA VAL A 44 8.52 -4.14 27.29
C VAL A 44 9.31 -5.22 26.58
N SER A 45 8.59 -6.23 26.09
CA SER A 45 9.18 -7.30 25.26
C SER A 45 8.39 -7.48 23.97
N ILE A 46 9.08 -7.92 22.91
CA ILE A 46 8.49 -8.29 21.62
C ILE A 46 9.00 -9.68 21.27
N SER A 47 8.08 -10.60 20.97
CA SER A 47 8.41 -11.99 20.63
C SER A 47 9.34 -12.68 21.65
N GLY A 48 9.20 -12.30 22.94
CA GLY A 48 10.02 -12.83 24.04
C GLY A 48 11.38 -12.14 24.22
N GLU A 49 11.79 -11.22 23.35
CA GLU A 49 12.98 -10.38 23.51
C GLU A 49 12.64 -9.12 24.30
N GLN A 50 13.36 -8.87 25.39
CA GLN A 50 13.18 -7.67 26.19
C GLN A 50 13.87 -6.48 25.53
N LEU A 51 13.08 -5.44 25.22
CA LEU A 51 13.56 -4.22 24.54
C LEU A 51 14.02 -3.14 25.54
N GLY A 52 13.38 -3.08 26.73
CA GLY A 52 13.69 -2.06 27.73
C GLY A 52 12.58 -1.83 28.73
N TYR A 53 12.63 -0.65 29.36
CA TYR A 53 11.67 -0.25 30.39
C TYR A 53 11.04 1.09 30.07
N ILE A 54 9.75 1.24 30.42
CA ILE A 54 8.99 2.49 30.28
C ILE A 54 8.25 2.81 31.59
N GLU A 55 7.97 4.08 31.83
CA GLU A 55 7.16 4.51 32.98
C GLU A 55 5.66 4.51 32.67
N ASN A 56 5.31 4.86 31.43
CA ASN A 56 3.93 5.05 31.02
C ASN A 56 3.56 4.15 29.81
N LYS A 57 2.87 3.05 30.14
CA LYS A 57 2.36 2.13 29.12
C LYS A 57 1.42 2.79 28.11
N LYS A 58 0.53 3.69 28.58
CA LYS A 58 -0.46 4.34 27.73
C LYS A 58 0.20 5.25 26.67
N GLU A 59 1.29 5.89 27.02
CA GLU A 59 2.01 6.77 26.10
C GLU A 59 2.62 5.96 24.95
N LEU A 60 3.24 4.80 25.23
CA LEU A 60 3.76 3.90 24.22
C LEU A 60 2.62 3.34 23.32
N GLU A 61 1.51 2.92 23.94
CA GLU A 61 0.34 2.45 23.18
C GLU A 61 -0.21 3.52 22.23
N THR A 62 -0.26 4.80 22.69
CA THR A 62 -0.69 5.91 21.83
C THR A 62 0.25 6.09 20.64
N LYS A 63 1.56 5.95 20.85
CA LYS A 63 2.54 6.04 19.74
C LYS A 63 2.39 4.89 18.75
N ILE A 64 2.13 3.68 19.22
CA ILE A 64 1.85 2.53 18.36
C ILE A 64 0.57 2.75 17.54
N GLU A 65 -0.46 3.32 18.15
CA GLU A 65 -1.69 3.68 17.43
C GLU A 65 -1.44 4.79 16.38
N GLU A 66 -0.58 5.78 16.68
CA GLU A 66 -0.17 6.79 15.70
C GLU A 66 0.53 6.15 14.48
N ILE A 67 1.38 5.13 14.68
CA ILE A 67 2.01 4.37 13.59
C ILE A 67 0.95 3.64 12.76
N LYS A 68 0.01 2.95 13.39
CA LYS A 68 -1.10 2.25 12.71
C LYS A 68 -2.01 3.20 11.93
N ASN A 69 -2.28 4.38 12.48
CA ASN A 69 -3.15 5.39 11.86
C ASN A 69 -2.53 6.05 10.61
N GLN A 70 -1.34 5.62 10.17
CA GLN A 70 -0.78 6.01 8.87
C GLN A 70 -1.48 5.29 7.70
N GLU A 71 -2.23 4.22 7.96
CA GLU A 71 -3.06 3.58 6.94
C GLU A 71 -3.99 4.59 6.26
N GLY A 72 -4.06 4.52 4.92
CA GLY A 72 -4.84 5.46 4.11
C GLY A 72 -4.19 6.81 3.87
N THR A 73 -2.98 7.06 4.39
CA THR A 73 -2.19 8.28 4.13
C THR A 73 -0.98 7.95 3.25
N ASN A 74 -0.55 8.89 2.42
CA ASN A 74 0.68 8.77 1.62
C ASN A 74 0.80 7.44 0.83
N ASN A 75 -0.30 6.96 0.27
CA ASN A 75 -0.38 5.68 -0.45
C ASN A 75 -0.16 4.43 0.43
N ILE A 76 -0.11 4.54 1.75
CA ILE A 76 -0.01 3.40 2.65
C ILE A 76 -1.36 2.69 2.71
N ALA A 77 -1.43 1.47 2.17
CA ALA A 77 -2.63 0.64 2.20
C ALA A 77 -2.74 -0.15 3.51
N PHE A 78 -1.61 -0.68 3.99
CA PHE A 78 -1.56 -1.49 5.20
C PHE A 78 -0.30 -1.16 6.00
N VAL A 79 -0.45 -1.18 7.33
CA VAL A 79 0.63 -1.09 8.30
C VAL A 79 0.65 -2.39 9.10
N ASP A 80 1.60 -3.26 8.84
CA ASP A 80 1.77 -4.51 9.58
C ASP A 80 2.86 -4.37 10.63
N ILE A 81 2.45 -4.36 11.91
CA ILE A 81 3.37 -4.37 13.03
C ILE A 81 3.61 -5.83 13.41
N ALA A 82 4.77 -6.35 13.05
CA ALA A 82 5.13 -7.77 13.12
C ALA A 82 4.96 -8.42 14.50
N ALA A 83 4.97 -7.63 15.58
CA ALA A 83 4.70 -8.15 16.91
C ALA A 83 4.11 -7.10 17.88
N VAL A 84 3.06 -7.48 18.56
CA VAL A 84 2.45 -6.67 19.61
C VAL A 84 3.35 -6.67 20.84
N PRO A 85 3.71 -5.51 21.42
CA PRO A 85 4.51 -5.46 22.64
C PRO A 85 3.79 -6.06 23.83
N GLU A 86 4.49 -6.89 24.58
CA GLU A 86 4.06 -7.42 25.87
C GLU A 86 4.60 -6.56 27.00
N TYR A 87 3.77 -6.35 28.01
CA TYR A 87 4.11 -5.47 29.14
C TYR A 87 4.09 -6.27 30.43
N THR A 88 5.21 -6.25 31.15
CA THR A 88 5.30 -6.83 32.50
C THR A 88 5.55 -5.73 33.52
N PHE A 89 4.64 -5.59 34.49
CA PHE A 89 4.80 -4.63 35.56
C PHE A 89 5.93 -5.05 36.49
N THR A 90 6.86 -4.15 36.78
CA THR A 90 8.07 -4.45 37.56
C THR A 90 8.58 -3.26 38.38
N LEU A 91 9.43 -3.54 39.35
CA LEU A 91 10.18 -2.55 40.11
C LEU A 91 11.62 -2.52 39.58
N VAL A 92 12.07 -1.36 39.17
CA VAL A 92 13.43 -1.15 38.69
C VAL A 92 14.17 -0.15 39.57
N ASP A 93 15.50 -0.22 39.60
CA ASP A 93 16.30 0.78 40.27
C ASP A 93 16.02 2.18 39.70
N LYS A 94 15.97 3.22 40.55
CA LYS A 94 15.73 4.60 40.08
C LYS A 94 16.76 5.11 39.10
N SER A 95 17.98 4.58 39.13
CA SER A 95 19.04 4.89 38.18
C SER A 95 18.85 4.26 36.81
N MET A 96 17.90 3.31 36.67
CA MET A 96 17.61 2.66 35.39
C MET A 96 17.04 3.67 34.39
N GLU A 97 17.68 3.78 33.25
CA GLU A 97 17.22 4.61 32.15
C GLU A 97 15.97 4.01 31.50
N MET A 98 15.03 4.89 31.16
CA MET A 98 13.84 4.54 30.41
C MET A 98 14.11 4.78 28.91
N ASN A 99 13.88 3.74 28.09
CA ASN A 99 14.29 3.72 26.70
C ASN A 99 13.08 3.76 25.75
N GLN A 100 12.08 4.58 26.07
CA GLN A 100 10.83 4.63 25.27
C GLN A 100 11.11 4.93 23.79
N GLU A 101 11.97 5.90 23.49
CA GLU A 101 12.32 6.26 22.10
C GLU A 101 13.00 5.10 21.36
N ALA A 102 13.92 4.40 22.03
CA ALA A 102 14.59 3.24 21.44
C ALA A 102 13.63 2.07 21.20
N ILE A 103 12.64 1.91 22.08
CA ILE A 103 11.58 0.90 21.90
C ILE A 103 10.69 1.27 20.72
N ILE A 104 10.29 2.54 20.58
CA ILE A 104 9.49 3.02 19.42
C ILE A 104 10.28 2.80 18.13
N ALA A 105 11.53 3.23 18.07
CA ALA A 105 12.39 3.03 16.90
C ALA A 105 12.51 1.55 16.50
N LYS A 106 12.57 0.65 17.49
CA LYS A 106 12.60 -0.80 17.23
C LYS A 106 11.28 -1.33 16.69
N ILE A 107 10.15 -0.81 17.15
CA ILE A 107 8.82 -1.16 16.64
C ILE A 107 8.68 -0.65 15.20
N GLU A 108 9.11 0.59 14.91
CA GLU A 108 9.11 1.16 13.57
C GLU A 108 9.99 0.36 12.60
N GLU A 109 11.18 -0.07 13.03
CA GLU A 109 12.08 -0.93 12.23
C GLU A 109 11.44 -2.28 11.86
N GLN A 110 10.57 -2.82 12.74
CA GLN A 110 9.86 -4.07 12.54
C GLN A 110 8.46 -3.89 11.93
N THR A 111 8.10 -2.67 11.55
CA THR A 111 6.83 -2.36 10.92
C THR A 111 6.98 -2.44 9.40
N GLU A 112 6.16 -3.29 8.78
CA GLU A 112 6.10 -3.40 7.32
C GLU A 112 4.99 -2.52 6.78
N LEU A 113 5.35 -1.65 5.83
CA LEU A 113 4.41 -0.78 5.12
C LEU A 113 4.11 -1.39 3.75
N THR A 114 2.83 -1.51 3.41
CA THR A 114 2.40 -1.85 2.06
C THR A 114 1.77 -0.63 1.42
N TYR A 115 2.33 -0.21 0.30
CA TYR A 115 1.84 0.92 -0.49
C TYR A 115 0.86 0.43 -1.56
N LYS A 116 -0.11 1.29 -1.91
CA LYS A 116 -1.08 1.04 -2.97
C LYS A 116 -1.08 2.18 -3.99
N TYR A 117 -1.05 1.81 -5.25
CA TYR A 117 -1.13 2.70 -6.40
C TYR A 117 -2.19 2.21 -7.39
N TYR A 118 -2.56 3.04 -8.35
CA TYR A 118 -3.57 2.72 -9.34
C TYR A 118 -3.02 2.88 -10.74
N ALA A 119 -2.93 1.76 -11.47
CA ALA A 119 -2.50 1.76 -12.86
C ALA A 119 -3.70 1.94 -13.78
N VAL A 120 -3.66 2.96 -14.63
CA VAL A 120 -4.60 3.11 -15.73
C VAL A 120 -4.11 2.31 -16.92
N THR A 121 -4.97 1.45 -17.44
CA THR A 121 -4.65 0.52 -18.55
C THR A 121 -5.47 0.81 -19.78
N LEU A 122 -4.85 0.66 -20.97
CA LEU A 122 -5.53 0.64 -22.26
C LEU A 122 -5.31 -0.72 -22.92
N ASP A 123 -6.43 -1.39 -23.26
CA ASP A 123 -6.42 -2.75 -23.84
C ASP A 123 -5.55 -3.72 -23.02
N GLY A 124 -5.71 -3.65 -21.69
CA GLY A 124 -4.98 -4.46 -20.72
C GLY A 124 -3.51 -4.10 -20.51
N LYS A 125 -2.99 -3.06 -21.18
CA LYS A 125 -1.61 -2.59 -21.03
C LYS A 125 -1.55 -1.33 -20.17
N GLN A 126 -0.75 -1.37 -19.13
CA GLN A 126 -0.49 -0.22 -18.26
C GLN A 126 0.05 0.97 -19.06
N LYS A 127 -0.49 2.16 -18.81
CA LYS A 127 -0.13 3.41 -19.48
C LYS A 127 0.37 4.47 -18.52
N SER A 128 -0.27 4.60 -17.36
CA SER A 128 0.14 5.53 -16.33
C SER A 128 -0.20 4.99 -14.95
N ILE A 129 0.42 5.51 -13.92
CA ILE A 129 0.16 5.17 -12.51
C ILE A 129 -0.13 6.47 -11.78
N VAL A 130 -1.21 6.48 -10.99
CA VAL A 130 -1.61 7.59 -10.14
C VAL A 130 -1.71 7.16 -8.68
N ASN A 131 -1.79 8.13 -7.76
CA ASN A 131 -1.71 7.86 -6.33
C ASN A 131 -3.04 7.43 -5.71
N SER A 132 -4.17 7.83 -6.27
CA SER A 132 -5.49 7.56 -5.69
C SER A 132 -6.46 6.94 -6.68
N LEU A 133 -7.45 6.21 -6.15
CA LEU A 133 -8.55 5.68 -6.95
C LEU A 133 -9.34 6.81 -7.60
N GLU A 134 -9.56 7.91 -6.87
CA GLU A 134 -10.31 9.07 -7.36
C GLU A 134 -9.63 9.68 -8.60
N GLU A 135 -8.30 9.85 -8.59
CA GLU A 135 -7.54 10.32 -9.75
C GLU A 135 -7.66 9.34 -10.93
N ALA A 136 -7.58 8.03 -10.67
CA ALA A 136 -7.70 7.02 -11.70
C ALA A 136 -9.12 7.00 -12.32
N GLU A 137 -10.17 7.06 -11.50
CA GLU A 137 -11.56 7.11 -11.95
C GLU A 137 -11.87 8.38 -12.75
N GLN A 138 -11.38 9.53 -12.27
CA GLN A 138 -11.51 10.81 -12.97
C GLN A 138 -10.85 10.76 -14.35
N LEU A 139 -9.62 10.23 -14.43
CA LEU A 139 -8.90 10.08 -15.68
C LEU A 139 -9.63 9.14 -16.65
N VAL A 140 -10.11 8.00 -16.16
CA VAL A 140 -10.88 7.03 -16.97
C VAL A 140 -12.18 7.65 -17.49
N ALA A 141 -12.91 8.37 -16.66
CA ALA A 141 -14.14 9.03 -17.05
C ALA A 141 -13.90 10.10 -18.15
N GLN A 142 -12.90 10.93 -17.95
CA GLN A 142 -12.51 11.96 -18.94
C GLN A 142 -12.08 11.35 -20.28
N MET A 143 -11.27 10.31 -20.27
CA MET A 143 -10.82 9.65 -21.48
C MET A 143 -11.96 8.96 -22.24
N LYS A 144 -12.92 8.39 -21.54
CA LYS A 144 -14.13 7.84 -22.16
C LYS A 144 -14.96 8.93 -22.81
N GLU A 145 -15.24 10.02 -22.12
CA GLU A 145 -16.02 11.13 -22.66
C GLU A 145 -15.37 11.73 -23.93
N GLU A 146 -14.04 11.85 -23.94
CA GLU A 146 -13.31 12.47 -25.06
C GLU A 146 -13.18 11.56 -26.29
N TYR A 147 -13.04 10.24 -26.12
CA TYR A 147 -12.62 9.32 -27.19
C TYR A 147 -13.64 8.20 -27.51
N GLU A 148 -14.74 8.01 -26.74
CA GLU A 148 -15.65 6.87 -26.89
C GLU A 148 -16.28 6.77 -28.27
N ASP A 149 -16.58 7.91 -28.89
CA ASP A 149 -17.20 7.98 -30.22
C ASP A 149 -16.21 7.83 -31.37
N SER A 150 -14.92 8.07 -31.11
CA SER A 150 -13.91 8.11 -32.18
C SER A 150 -13.09 6.83 -32.31
N VAL A 151 -12.90 6.10 -31.20
CA VAL A 151 -12.04 4.92 -31.14
C VAL A 151 -12.63 3.83 -30.26
N LYS A 152 -12.51 2.56 -30.71
CA LYS A 152 -12.81 1.40 -29.86
C LYS A 152 -11.58 1.06 -29.04
N PHE A 153 -11.70 1.20 -27.71
CA PHE A 153 -10.66 0.83 -26.74
C PHE A 153 -11.28 0.32 -25.46
N THR A 154 -10.51 -0.39 -24.69
CA THR A 154 -10.87 -0.78 -23.31
C THR A 154 -9.96 -0.07 -22.34
N ILE A 155 -10.52 0.79 -21.50
CA ILE A 155 -9.77 1.45 -20.43
C ILE A 155 -10.19 0.87 -19.08
N GLY A 156 -9.23 0.57 -18.24
CA GLY A 156 -9.45 -0.02 -16.92
C GLY A 156 -8.49 0.51 -15.88
N ILE A 157 -8.77 0.16 -14.63
CA ILE A 157 -7.96 0.49 -13.45
C ILE A 157 -7.53 -0.81 -12.80
N ASN A 158 -6.24 -0.94 -12.50
CA ASN A 158 -5.69 -2.03 -11.72
C ASN A 158 -5.07 -1.47 -10.44
N GLU A 159 -5.35 -2.10 -9.30
CA GLU A 159 -4.65 -1.83 -8.06
C GLU A 159 -3.28 -2.49 -8.08
N LEU A 160 -2.26 -1.75 -7.65
CA LEU A 160 -0.88 -2.21 -7.50
C LEU A 160 -0.48 -2.11 -6.04
N TYR A 161 0.09 -3.16 -5.49
CA TYR A 161 0.57 -3.21 -4.11
C TYR A 161 2.06 -3.51 -4.09
N THR A 162 2.80 -2.84 -3.22
CA THR A 162 4.25 -3.04 -3.05
C THR A 162 4.69 -2.67 -1.64
N GLN A 163 5.78 -3.27 -1.18
CA GLN A 163 6.51 -2.88 0.02
C GLN A 163 7.65 -1.88 -0.28
N ASP A 164 7.99 -1.70 -1.56
CA ASP A 164 9.00 -0.75 -2.00
C ASP A 164 8.34 0.51 -2.56
N ILE A 165 8.46 1.63 -1.86
CA ILE A 165 7.88 2.92 -2.25
C ILE A 165 8.40 3.41 -3.62
N ASP A 166 9.59 2.98 -4.02
CA ASP A 166 10.23 3.40 -5.27
C ASP A 166 9.93 2.47 -6.45
N GLU A 167 9.24 1.34 -6.23
CA GLU A 167 8.91 0.37 -7.28
C GLU A 167 8.00 0.99 -8.35
N TYR A 168 6.97 1.73 -7.91
CA TYR A 168 6.01 2.37 -8.81
C TYR A 168 6.17 3.88 -8.78
N LYS A 169 6.41 4.45 -9.97
CA LYS A 169 6.49 5.91 -10.16
C LYS A 169 5.12 6.46 -10.51
N ALA A 170 4.33 6.77 -9.49
CA ALA A 170 3.08 7.48 -9.70
C ALA A 170 3.35 8.92 -10.16
N VAL A 171 2.52 9.42 -11.07
CA VAL A 171 2.61 10.77 -11.61
C VAL A 171 1.36 11.57 -11.25
N ASP A 172 1.48 12.90 -11.30
CA ASP A 172 0.33 13.81 -11.16
C ASP A 172 -0.72 13.51 -12.24
N ILE A 173 -2.01 13.66 -11.89
CA ILE A 173 -3.14 13.37 -12.78
C ILE A 173 -3.01 14.07 -14.15
N LYS A 174 -2.51 15.31 -14.19
CA LYS A 174 -2.32 16.05 -15.47
C LYS A 174 -1.24 15.44 -16.34
N VAL A 175 -0.23 14.83 -15.73
CA VAL A 175 0.83 14.11 -16.47
C VAL A 175 0.26 12.81 -16.99
N ALA A 176 -0.47 12.06 -16.14
CA ALA A 176 -1.16 10.84 -16.54
C ALA A 176 -2.17 11.08 -17.67
N GLU A 177 -2.98 12.14 -17.60
CA GLU A 177 -3.90 12.58 -18.65
C GLU A 177 -3.17 12.77 -19.98
N LYS A 178 -2.08 13.54 -20.00
CA LYS A 178 -1.29 13.77 -21.21
C LYS A 178 -0.70 12.48 -21.79
N GLU A 179 -0.24 11.57 -20.95
CA GLU A 179 0.30 10.28 -21.36
C GLU A 179 -0.76 9.40 -22.01
N VAL A 180 -1.94 9.28 -21.37
CA VAL A 180 -3.05 8.45 -21.84
C VAL A 180 -3.67 9.06 -23.09
N SER A 181 -3.96 10.38 -23.13
CA SER A 181 -4.48 11.08 -24.31
C SER A 181 -3.56 10.92 -25.52
N LYS A 182 -2.25 11.06 -25.33
CA LYS A 182 -1.28 10.83 -26.41
C LYS A 182 -1.34 9.41 -27.00
N GLN A 183 -1.62 8.41 -26.15
CA GLN A 183 -1.78 7.04 -26.62
C GLN A 183 -3.11 6.86 -27.37
N LEU A 184 -4.20 7.43 -26.86
CA LEU A 184 -5.52 7.39 -27.50
C LEU A 184 -5.51 8.12 -28.83
N GLN A 185 -4.91 9.32 -28.92
CA GLN A 185 -4.73 10.05 -30.15
C GLN A 185 -3.96 9.21 -31.21
N LYS A 186 -2.90 8.52 -30.77
CA LYS A 186 -2.16 7.62 -31.66
C LYS A 186 -3.01 6.45 -32.16
N ILE A 187 -3.90 5.92 -31.29
CA ILE A 187 -4.84 4.87 -31.67
C ILE A 187 -5.84 5.44 -32.68
N GLU A 188 -6.39 6.63 -32.42
CA GLU A 188 -7.30 7.34 -33.32
C GLU A 188 -6.67 7.58 -34.70
N ASP A 189 -5.47 8.19 -34.76
CA ASP A 189 -4.72 8.46 -35.99
C ASP A 189 -4.37 7.19 -36.79
N SER A 190 -4.31 6.04 -36.10
CA SER A 190 -4.02 4.73 -36.69
C SER A 190 -5.25 3.87 -36.92
N SER A 191 -6.44 4.42 -36.69
CA SER A 191 -7.71 3.68 -36.80
C SER A 191 -8.38 3.97 -38.16
N VAL A 192 -9.03 2.96 -38.71
CA VAL A 192 -9.85 3.07 -39.94
C VAL A 192 -11.24 2.52 -39.59
N ASN A 193 -12.27 3.35 -39.74
CA ASN A 193 -13.65 3.00 -39.36
C ASN A 193 -13.77 2.46 -37.91
N GLY A 194 -13.05 3.08 -36.96
CA GLY A 194 -13.02 2.68 -35.56
C GLY A 194 -12.22 1.40 -35.26
N VAL A 195 -11.49 0.87 -36.24
CA VAL A 195 -10.61 -0.31 -36.04
C VAL A 195 -9.16 0.14 -36.03
N TYR A 196 -8.49 -0.08 -34.87
CA TYR A 196 -7.08 0.22 -34.70
C TYR A 196 -6.19 -0.74 -35.50
N LEU A 197 -5.33 -0.20 -36.39
CA LEU A 197 -4.39 -0.96 -37.18
C LEU A 197 -3.01 -0.97 -36.48
N ALA A 198 -2.79 -2.00 -35.65
CA ALA A 198 -1.61 -2.11 -34.77
C ALA A 198 -0.30 -2.27 -35.55
N GLN A 199 -0.35 -2.80 -36.78
CA GLN A 199 0.83 -3.03 -37.61
C GLN A 199 0.51 -3.00 -39.10
N ARG A 200 1.56 -2.72 -39.87
CA ARG A 200 1.48 -2.81 -41.34
C ARG A 200 1.36 -4.29 -41.75
N PRO A 201 0.37 -4.64 -42.61
CA PRO A 201 0.12 -6.02 -43.01
C PRO A 201 1.32 -6.69 -43.69
N VAL A 202 2.07 -5.96 -44.49
CA VAL A 202 3.22 -6.45 -45.23
C VAL A 202 4.30 -5.36 -45.38
N SER A 203 5.57 -5.75 -45.29
CA SER A 203 6.66 -4.86 -45.58
C SER A 203 6.91 -4.81 -47.10
N GLY A 204 6.75 -3.63 -47.69
CA GLY A 204 6.90 -3.47 -49.12
C GLY A 204 6.79 -2.01 -49.55
N ILE A 205 6.83 -1.77 -50.85
CA ILE A 205 6.76 -0.42 -51.47
C ILE A 205 5.30 -0.11 -51.77
N ILE A 206 4.80 1.07 -51.35
CA ILE A 206 3.47 1.53 -51.70
C ILE A 206 3.49 1.90 -53.21
N THR A 207 2.71 1.16 -53.97
CA THR A 207 2.63 1.36 -55.46
C THR A 207 1.39 2.15 -55.85
N SER A 208 0.29 2.04 -55.12
CA SER A 208 -0.89 2.87 -55.31
C SER A 208 -1.56 3.22 -53.99
N ARG A 209 -2.12 4.43 -53.89
CA ARG A 209 -2.79 4.93 -52.69
C ARG A 209 -4.30 4.96 -52.86
N PHE A 210 -5.03 4.88 -51.73
CA PHE A 210 -6.48 5.09 -51.72
C PHE A 210 -6.83 6.41 -52.41
N GLY A 211 -7.87 6.39 -53.24
CA GLY A 211 -8.37 7.55 -53.95
C GLY A 211 -7.62 7.88 -55.24
N ASN A 212 -6.46 7.25 -55.54
CA ASN A 212 -5.73 7.46 -56.77
C ASN A 212 -6.59 7.08 -58.01
N ARG A 213 -6.54 7.94 -59.02
CA ARG A 213 -7.12 7.66 -60.34
C ARG A 213 -5.99 7.38 -61.34
N GLU A 214 -5.89 6.15 -61.71
CA GLU A 214 -4.87 5.65 -62.64
C GLU A 214 -5.54 5.22 -63.97
N SER A 215 -4.83 5.31 -65.06
CA SER A 215 -5.37 4.97 -66.38
C SER A 215 -5.84 3.52 -66.53
N ILE A 216 -5.37 2.65 -65.64
CA ILE A 216 -5.73 1.22 -65.62
C ILE A 216 -7.04 0.93 -64.83
N ARG A 217 -7.65 1.97 -64.22
CA ARG A 217 -8.83 1.83 -63.34
C ARG A 217 -9.99 2.71 -63.86
N THR A 218 -11.19 2.16 -63.86
CA THR A 218 -12.43 2.88 -64.21
C THR A 218 -12.96 3.74 -63.07
N HIS A 219 -12.48 3.50 -61.83
CA HIS A 219 -12.89 4.20 -60.62
C HIS A 219 -11.67 4.57 -59.77
N ALA A 220 -11.83 5.43 -58.77
CA ALA A 220 -10.81 5.73 -57.80
C ALA A 220 -10.40 4.47 -57.03
N HIS A 221 -9.10 4.34 -56.75
CA HIS A 221 -8.56 3.20 -56.00
C HIS A 221 -9.19 3.09 -54.58
N THR A 222 -9.74 1.94 -54.27
CA THR A 222 -10.49 1.68 -53.03
C THR A 222 -9.64 1.08 -51.94
N GLY A 223 -8.30 1.00 -52.15
CA GLY A 223 -7.35 0.40 -51.19
C GLY A 223 -5.96 1.03 -51.24
N LEU A 224 -5.05 0.39 -50.53
CA LEU A 224 -3.61 0.68 -50.55
C LEU A 224 -2.86 -0.51 -51.12
N ASP A 225 -2.21 -0.34 -52.28
CA ASP A 225 -1.41 -1.41 -52.86
C ASP A 225 0.03 -1.37 -52.33
N ILE A 226 0.49 -2.51 -51.83
CA ILE A 226 1.85 -2.68 -51.32
C ILE A 226 2.50 -3.82 -52.08
N ALA A 227 3.51 -3.49 -52.90
CA ALA A 227 4.32 -4.48 -53.59
C ALA A 227 5.39 -5.06 -52.68
N ALA A 228 5.47 -6.38 -52.63
CA ALA A 228 6.49 -7.11 -51.88
C ALA A 228 6.92 -8.35 -52.69
N PRO A 229 8.13 -8.90 -52.44
CA PRO A 229 8.58 -10.14 -53.06
C PRO A 229 7.61 -11.29 -52.80
N TYR A 230 7.50 -12.19 -53.81
CA TYR A 230 6.69 -13.41 -53.65
C TYR A 230 7.13 -14.22 -52.40
N GLY A 231 6.15 -14.73 -51.62
CA GLY A 231 6.41 -15.44 -50.38
C GLY A 231 6.60 -14.55 -49.15
N THR A 232 6.53 -13.19 -49.29
CA THR A 232 6.57 -12.31 -48.14
C THR A 232 5.33 -12.56 -47.21
N PRO A 233 5.52 -12.83 -45.92
CA PRO A 233 4.40 -13.06 -45.01
C PRO A 233 3.47 -11.85 -44.87
N ILE A 234 2.18 -12.09 -44.95
CA ILE A 234 1.14 -11.09 -44.68
C ILE A 234 0.62 -11.31 -43.25
N LYS A 235 0.61 -10.28 -42.46
CA LYS A 235 0.16 -10.31 -41.04
C LYS A 235 -1.18 -9.59 -40.93
N ALA A 236 -2.00 -10.04 -39.98
CA ALA A 236 -3.20 -9.32 -39.63
C ALA A 236 -2.84 -7.93 -39.08
N ALA A 237 -3.48 -6.89 -39.61
CA ALA A 237 -3.21 -5.50 -39.20
C ALA A 237 -3.84 -5.16 -37.83
N SER A 238 -4.85 -5.91 -37.43
CA SER A 238 -5.55 -5.80 -36.14
C SER A 238 -5.91 -7.19 -35.61
N SER A 239 -6.29 -7.25 -34.34
CA SER A 239 -6.89 -8.45 -33.74
C SER A 239 -8.25 -8.75 -34.37
N GLY A 240 -8.59 -10.02 -34.54
CA GLY A 240 -9.85 -10.45 -35.12
C GLY A 240 -9.98 -11.95 -35.21
N THR A 241 -11.13 -12.44 -35.67
CA THR A 241 -11.42 -13.86 -35.94
C THR A 241 -11.31 -14.09 -37.43
N VAL A 242 -10.67 -15.17 -37.86
CA VAL A 242 -10.62 -15.59 -39.24
C VAL A 242 -11.96 -16.22 -39.62
N GLU A 243 -12.76 -15.55 -40.44
CA GLU A 243 -14.05 -16.08 -40.92
C GLU A 243 -13.90 -16.96 -42.14
N PHE A 244 -12.91 -16.66 -43.01
CA PHE A 244 -12.62 -17.39 -44.24
C PHE A 244 -11.13 -17.44 -44.54
N ALA A 245 -10.64 -18.60 -44.89
CA ALA A 245 -9.30 -18.80 -45.38
C ALA A 245 -9.34 -19.70 -46.64
N GLY A 246 -9.25 -19.12 -47.82
CA GLY A 246 -9.35 -19.86 -49.09
C GLY A 246 -9.34 -18.94 -50.27
N TYR A 247 -9.50 -19.51 -51.49
CA TYR A 247 -9.64 -18.79 -52.75
C TYR A 247 -11.11 -18.40 -52.99
N GLN A 248 -11.39 -17.12 -53.05
CA GLN A 248 -12.65 -16.59 -53.57
C GLN A 248 -12.33 -16.10 -55.00
N GLY A 249 -12.79 -16.86 -55.99
CA GLY A 249 -12.61 -16.48 -57.40
C GLY A 249 -13.20 -15.09 -57.68
N SER A 250 -12.51 -14.32 -58.52
CA SER A 250 -13.00 -13.06 -59.07
C SER A 250 -13.98 -13.30 -60.22
#